data_99ee451cd9592667e15d474e06be363b
#
_entry.id   99ee451cd9592667e15d474e06be363b
#
_cell.length_a   1.000
_cell.length_b   1.000
_cell.length_c   1.000
_cell.angle_alpha   90.00
_cell.angle_beta   90.00
_cell.angle_gamma   90.00
#
_symmetry.space_group_name_H-M   'P 1'
#
loop_
_entity.id
_entity.type
_entity.pdbx_description
1 polymer ?
#
loop_
_entity_poly.entity_id
_entity_poly.type
_entity_poly.pdbx_seq_one_letter_code
_entity_poly.pdbx_strand_id
1 'polypeptide(L)'
;MIIRPRAGSGYRSVTWVGHSTVLLQLGSLNVLTDPIWSERASPSRWLGPRRLMSPAVDFDALPAIDVVLLSHNHYDHLDAATVRRIAGRFPDAAWLCPLGLASLVQTFGVRQAVERDWWQSVDTPAFSATCAPAQHFSARGFGDRGDTLWCGWAIAADDTRVFFAGDTGLHPDFGTIGARLGPFDLVMLPIGAYEPRWFMRTVHLDPEDAIAAYGALAAAGAVAPPCLALHWGTFRLTDEPVEEPPARFAHEWRAAGLPES
;
A
#
# COMPACT_ATOMS: atom_id res chain seq x y z
N MET A 1 -17.83 4.51 6.88
CA MET A 1 -18.67 3.28 7.06
C MET A 1 -18.47 2.37 5.87
N ILE A 2 -18.17 1.07 6.08
CA ILE A 2 -17.99 0.11 4.97
C ILE A 2 -19.36 -0.27 4.41
N ILE A 3 -19.57 -0.06 3.11
CA ILE A 3 -20.79 -0.47 2.39
C ILE A 3 -20.61 -1.88 1.83
N ARG A 4 -21.62 -2.73 1.99
CA ARG A 4 -21.59 -4.13 1.54
C ARG A 4 -22.82 -4.45 0.69
N PRO A 5 -22.69 -5.28 -0.35
CA PRO A 5 -21.44 -5.86 -0.88
C PRO A 5 -20.60 -4.83 -1.64
N ARG A 6 -21.20 -3.78 -2.21
CA ARG A 6 -20.59 -2.67 -2.93
C ARG A 6 -21.35 -1.39 -2.68
N ALA A 7 -20.63 -0.26 -2.74
CA ALA A 7 -21.25 1.06 -2.76
C ALA A 7 -21.79 1.40 -4.16
N GLY A 8 -22.40 2.56 -4.30
CA GLY A 8 -22.82 3.10 -5.60
C GLY A 8 -21.84 4.16 -6.12
N SER A 9 -22.04 4.57 -7.38
CA SER A 9 -21.26 5.66 -7.99
C SER A 9 -21.24 6.91 -7.12
N GLY A 10 -20.13 7.62 -7.08
CA GLY A 10 -19.90 8.80 -6.25
C GLY A 10 -19.58 8.51 -4.77
N TYR A 11 -19.69 7.26 -4.30
CA TYR A 11 -19.26 6.90 -2.95
C TYR A 11 -17.75 6.71 -2.90
N ARG A 12 -17.12 7.36 -1.93
CA ARG A 12 -15.68 7.26 -1.71
C ARG A 12 -15.40 7.02 -0.23
N SER A 13 -14.65 5.98 0.08
CA SER A 13 -14.15 5.77 1.42
C SER A 13 -12.81 5.08 1.43
N VAL A 14 -12.01 5.43 2.43
CA VAL A 14 -10.77 4.76 2.78
C VAL A 14 -10.88 4.21 4.19
N THR A 15 -10.51 2.96 4.38
CA THR A 15 -10.49 2.30 5.69
C THR A 15 -9.11 1.67 5.89
N TRP A 16 -8.33 2.23 6.80
CA TRP A 16 -7.08 1.62 7.21
C TRP A 16 -7.35 0.38 8.07
N VAL A 17 -6.95 -0.77 7.57
CA VAL A 17 -7.08 -2.05 8.28
C VAL A 17 -5.93 -2.27 9.25
N GLY A 18 -4.76 -1.74 8.89
CA GLY A 18 -3.52 -1.80 9.65
C GLY A 18 -2.32 -2.04 8.73
N HIS A 19 -1.14 -1.56 9.12
CA HIS A 19 0.09 -1.61 8.34
C HIS A 19 -0.09 -0.94 6.97
N SER A 20 0.16 -1.65 5.87
CA SER A 20 -0.09 -1.20 4.49
C SER A 20 -1.39 -1.76 3.90
N THR A 21 -2.21 -2.42 4.73
CA THR A 21 -3.52 -2.94 4.32
C THR A 21 -4.57 -1.84 4.42
N VAL A 22 -5.10 -1.43 3.28
CA VAL A 22 -6.17 -0.43 3.16
C VAL A 22 -7.29 -0.98 2.28
N LEU A 23 -8.53 -0.81 2.73
CA LEU A 23 -9.72 -1.03 1.93
C LEU A 23 -10.17 0.31 1.34
N LEU A 24 -10.13 0.43 0.02
CA LEU A 24 -10.69 1.55 -0.73
C LEU A 24 -12.03 1.11 -1.33
N GLN A 25 -13.07 1.93 -1.16
CA GLN A 25 -14.34 1.79 -1.87
C GLN A 25 -14.51 3.00 -2.79
N LEU A 26 -14.35 2.78 -4.09
CA LEU A 26 -14.36 3.80 -5.13
C LEU A 26 -15.55 3.54 -6.04
N GLY A 27 -16.68 4.17 -5.76
CA GLY A 27 -17.93 3.82 -6.40
C GLY A 27 -18.29 2.36 -6.11
N SER A 28 -18.53 1.58 -7.16
CA SER A 28 -18.82 0.15 -7.05
C SER A 28 -17.58 -0.75 -6.92
N LEU A 29 -16.37 -0.18 -6.98
CA LEU A 29 -15.11 -0.93 -6.92
C LEU A 29 -14.60 -1.00 -5.48
N ASN A 30 -14.27 -2.20 -5.00
CA ASN A 30 -13.59 -2.44 -3.73
C ASN A 30 -12.17 -2.91 -3.98
N VAL A 31 -11.19 -2.12 -3.54
CA VAL A 31 -9.76 -2.37 -3.71
C VAL A 31 -9.12 -2.63 -2.36
N LEU A 32 -8.25 -3.63 -2.29
CA LEU A 32 -7.49 -3.96 -1.09
C LEU A 32 -5.98 -3.88 -1.40
N THR A 33 -5.22 -3.16 -0.57
CA THR A 33 -3.76 -3.06 -0.71
C THR A 33 -3.06 -3.99 0.26
N ASP A 34 -1.97 -4.62 -0.13
CA ASP A 34 -1.01 -5.42 0.67
C ASP A 34 -1.68 -6.15 1.86
N PRO A 35 -2.53 -7.14 1.60
CA PRO A 35 -3.42 -7.68 2.62
C PRO A 35 -2.70 -8.59 3.62
N ILE A 36 -2.71 -8.19 4.91
CA ILE A 36 -2.18 -8.99 6.01
C ILE A 36 -3.14 -9.01 7.22
N TRP A 37 -3.63 -10.21 7.58
CA TRP A 37 -4.41 -10.48 8.79
C TRP A 37 -3.70 -11.40 9.77
N SER A 38 -2.55 -11.98 9.39
CA SER A 38 -1.77 -12.84 10.27
C SER A 38 -1.25 -12.10 11.49
N GLU A 39 -1.07 -12.86 12.59
CA GLU A 39 -0.46 -12.33 13.83
C GLU A 39 1.01 -11.97 13.67
N ARG A 40 1.69 -12.50 12.65
CA ARG A 40 3.11 -12.27 12.43
C ARG A 40 3.41 -11.97 10.97
N ALA A 41 4.27 -11.01 10.74
CA ALA A 41 4.92 -10.75 9.46
C ALA A 41 6.09 -11.74 9.29
N SER A 42 5.77 -12.99 8.94
CA SER A 42 6.76 -14.08 8.95
C SER A 42 6.25 -15.31 8.20
N PRO A 43 7.15 -16.16 7.65
CA PRO A 43 6.78 -17.48 7.16
C PRO A 43 6.39 -18.44 8.30
N SER A 44 6.78 -18.12 9.53
CA SER A 44 6.52 -18.93 10.72
C SER A 44 5.45 -18.30 11.60
N ARG A 45 4.50 -19.10 12.09
CA ARG A 45 3.52 -18.65 13.07
C ARG A 45 4.11 -18.44 14.48
N TRP A 46 5.35 -18.89 14.71
CA TRP A 46 6.01 -18.86 16.02
C TRP A 46 7.10 -17.79 16.14
N LEU A 47 7.74 -17.42 15.03
CA LEU A 47 8.89 -16.54 14.97
C LEU A 47 8.60 -15.31 14.10
N GLY A 48 9.36 -14.24 14.29
CA GLY A 48 9.26 -12.99 13.55
C GLY A 48 8.35 -11.94 14.20
N PRO A 49 8.26 -10.73 13.63
CA PRO A 49 7.53 -9.60 14.21
C PRO A 49 6.06 -9.95 14.47
N ARG A 50 5.63 -9.74 15.71
CA ARG A 50 4.25 -9.97 16.11
C ARG A 50 3.43 -8.69 15.96
N ARG A 51 2.19 -8.85 15.53
CA ARG A 51 1.20 -7.78 15.45
C ARG A 51 0.94 -7.18 16.84
N LEU A 52 0.99 -5.85 16.90
CA LEU A 52 0.76 -5.07 18.12
C LEU A 52 -0.71 -4.65 18.26
N MET A 53 -1.38 -4.37 17.15
CA MET A 53 -2.78 -3.96 17.10
C MET A 53 -3.58 -4.93 16.23
N SER A 54 -4.78 -5.29 16.67
CA SER A 54 -5.70 -6.09 15.85
C SER A 54 -6.05 -5.34 14.55
N PRO A 55 -6.33 -6.06 13.45
CA PRO A 55 -6.86 -5.41 12.26
C PRO A 55 -8.13 -4.62 12.58
N ALA A 56 -8.25 -3.39 12.09
CA ALA A 56 -9.40 -2.54 12.34
C ALA A 56 -10.69 -3.06 11.69
N VAL A 57 -10.57 -4.01 10.77
CA VAL A 57 -11.69 -4.68 10.11
C VAL A 57 -11.47 -6.19 10.23
N ASP A 58 -12.43 -6.90 10.79
CA ASP A 58 -12.43 -8.35 10.78
C ASP A 58 -12.45 -8.87 9.35
N PHE A 59 -11.69 -9.92 9.07
CA PHE A 59 -11.61 -10.49 7.72
C PHE A 59 -13.01 -10.87 7.18
N ASP A 60 -13.86 -11.43 8.04
CA ASP A 60 -15.21 -11.85 7.65
C ASP A 60 -16.17 -10.66 7.45
N ALA A 61 -15.78 -9.49 7.92
CA ALA A 61 -16.48 -8.23 7.71
C ALA A 61 -16.09 -7.52 6.41
N LEU A 62 -15.15 -8.04 5.62
CA LEU A 62 -14.80 -7.46 4.32
C LEU A 62 -16.00 -7.46 3.35
N PRO A 63 -16.16 -6.41 2.54
CA PRO A 63 -17.09 -6.44 1.40
C PRO A 63 -16.57 -7.41 0.31
N ALA A 64 -17.30 -7.53 -0.79
CA ALA A 64 -16.78 -8.21 -1.97
C ALA A 64 -15.54 -7.46 -2.49
N ILE A 65 -14.41 -8.14 -2.61
CA ILE A 65 -13.16 -7.54 -3.11
C ILE A 65 -13.09 -7.76 -4.62
N ASP A 66 -12.84 -6.67 -5.35
CA ASP A 66 -12.74 -6.67 -6.82
C ASP A 66 -11.28 -6.64 -7.27
N VAL A 67 -10.42 -5.90 -6.57
CA VAL A 67 -9.00 -5.72 -6.91
C VAL A 67 -8.15 -5.86 -5.66
N VAL A 68 -7.04 -6.58 -5.78
CA VAL A 68 -5.95 -6.60 -4.79
C VAL A 68 -4.70 -6.02 -5.44
N LEU A 69 -4.12 -5.01 -4.82
CA LEU A 69 -2.86 -4.40 -5.22
C LEU A 69 -1.74 -4.90 -4.30
N LEU A 70 -0.70 -5.50 -4.87
CA LEU A 70 0.49 -5.92 -4.14
C LEU A 70 1.66 -5.02 -4.51
N SER A 71 2.34 -4.46 -3.52
CA SER A 71 3.50 -3.59 -3.73
C SER A 71 4.79 -4.40 -3.93
N HIS A 72 5.02 -5.42 -3.13
CA HIS A 72 6.20 -6.29 -3.19
C HIS A 72 6.00 -7.58 -2.38
N ASN A 73 7.06 -8.38 -2.22
CA ASN A 73 6.93 -9.73 -1.67
C ASN A 73 7.30 -9.89 -0.19
N HIS A 74 7.65 -8.85 0.57
CA HIS A 74 7.95 -8.97 1.99
C HIS A 74 6.78 -9.57 2.77
N TYR A 75 7.08 -10.22 3.90
CA TYR A 75 6.07 -10.97 4.66
C TYR A 75 4.99 -10.12 5.30
N ASP A 76 5.23 -8.85 5.52
CA ASP A 76 4.29 -7.87 6.07
C ASP A 76 3.39 -7.22 5.00
N HIS A 77 3.66 -7.48 3.70
CA HIS A 77 2.87 -7.03 2.55
C HIS A 77 2.21 -8.19 1.79
N LEU A 78 2.90 -9.32 1.69
CA LEU A 78 2.40 -10.53 1.03
C LEU A 78 2.28 -11.67 2.05
N ASP A 79 1.17 -11.68 2.78
CA ASP A 79 0.83 -12.72 3.76
C ASP A 79 0.13 -13.90 3.08
N ALA A 80 0.85 -15.01 2.93
CA ALA A 80 0.35 -16.21 2.26
C ALA A 80 -0.96 -16.76 2.86
N ALA A 81 -1.16 -16.64 4.17
CA ALA A 81 -2.38 -17.10 4.83
C ALA A 81 -3.57 -16.24 4.46
N THR A 82 -3.40 -14.93 4.48
CA THR A 82 -4.42 -13.96 4.07
C THR A 82 -4.73 -14.08 2.58
N VAL A 83 -3.70 -14.21 1.73
CA VAL A 83 -3.90 -14.40 0.27
C VAL A 83 -4.75 -15.62 -0.01
N ARG A 84 -4.49 -16.77 0.61
CA ARG A 84 -5.32 -17.99 0.46
C ARG A 84 -6.77 -17.76 0.86
N ARG A 85 -7.00 -17.03 1.96
CA ARG A 85 -8.36 -16.71 2.43
C ARG A 85 -9.10 -15.80 1.44
N ILE A 86 -8.42 -14.77 0.91
CA ILE A 86 -9.00 -13.84 -0.08
C ILE A 86 -9.30 -14.59 -1.39
N ALA A 87 -8.34 -15.36 -1.91
CA ALA A 87 -8.50 -16.14 -3.15
C ALA A 87 -9.66 -17.15 -3.04
N GLY A 88 -9.83 -17.78 -1.88
CA GLY A 88 -10.95 -18.69 -1.64
C GLY A 88 -12.30 -18.00 -1.51
N ARG A 89 -12.35 -16.80 -0.90
CA ARG A 89 -13.60 -16.08 -0.66
C ARG A 89 -14.02 -15.21 -1.84
N PHE A 90 -13.06 -14.64 -2.56
CA PHE A 90 -13.25 -13.73 -3.69
C PHE A 90 -12.46 -14.23 -4.92
N PRO A 91 -12.85 -15.39 -5.50
CA PRO A 91 -12.07 -16.07 -6.55
C PRO A 91 -11.96 -15.30 -7.86
N ASP A 92 -12.82 -14.29 -8.03
CA ASP A 92 -12.86 -13.46 -9.24
C ASP A 92 -12.15 -12.10 -9.05
N ALA A 93 -11.58 -11.85 -7.87
CA ALA A 93 -10.78 -10.66 -7.61
C ALA A 93 -9.57 -10.60 -8.55
N ALA A 94 -9.36 -9.44 -9.19
CA ALA A 94 -8.17 -9.18 -9.99
C ALA A 94 -6.97 -8.91 -9.06
N TRP A 95 -5.88 -9.64 -9.24
CA TRP A 95 -4.64 -9.43 -8.49
C TRP A 95 -3.62 -8.73 -9.37
N LEU A 96 -3.21 -7.54 -8.95
CA LEU A 96 -2.19 -6.76 -9.65
C LEU A 96 -0.91 -6.78 -8.81
N CYS A 97 0.20 -7.09 -9.42
CA CYS A 97 1.49 -7.23 -8.74
C CYS A 97 2.65 -6.78 -9.65
N PRO A 98 3.80 -6.43 -9.06
CA PRO A 98 5.01 -6.14 -9.84
C PRO A 98 5.59 -7.40 -10.47
N LEU A 99 6.49 -7.22 -11.44
CA LEU A 99 7.14 -8.30 -12.21
C LEU A 99 7.76 -9.36 -11.30
N GLY A 100 7.62 -10.62 -11.72
CA GLY A 100 8.18 -11.81 -11.08
C GLY A 100 7.34 -12.33 -9.90
N LEU A 101 6.22 -11.69 -9.54
CA LEU A 101 5.46 -12.03 -8.33
C LEU A 101 4.25 -12.94 -8.60
N ALA A 102 3.74 -13.00 -9.83
CA ALA A 102 2.51 -13.73 -10.14
C ALA A 102 2.62 -15.23 -9.84
N SER A 103 3.74 -15.85 -10.20
CA SER A 103 3.95 -17.27 -9.95
C SER A 103 3.89 -17.63 -8.45
N LEU A 104 4.47 -16.78 -7.59
CA LEU A 104 4.41 -16.97 -6.14
C LEU A 104 2.98 -16.81 -5.63
N VAL A 105 2.27 -15.76 -6.04
CA VAL A 105 0.89 -15.48 -5.62
C VAL A 105 -0.05 -16.61 -6.05
N GLN A 106 0.16 -17.19 -7.24
CA GLN A 106 -0.59 -18.37 -7.72
C GLN A 106 -0.38 -19.61 -6.85
N THR A 107 0.80 -19.81 -6.26
CA THR A 107 1.02 -20.92 -5.29
C THR A 107 0.15 -20.78 -4.04
N PHE A 108 -0.37 -19.61 -3.76
CA PHE A 108 -1.29 -19.34 -2.64
C PHE A 108 -2.78 -19.48 -3.03
N GLY A 109 -3.07 -19.91 -4.26
CA GLY A 109 -4.42 -20.21 -4.73
C GLY A 109 -5.09 -19.10 -5.54
N VAL A 110 -4.37 -18.03 -5.86
CA VAL A 110 -4.84 -16.98 -6.77
C VAL A 110 -4.90 -17.55 -8.19
N ARG A 111 -6.06 -17.44 -8.84
CA ARG A 111 -6.27 -17.99 -10.19
C ARG A 111 -5.50 -17.23 -11.25
N GLN A 112 -5.56 -15.90 -11.19
CA GLN A 112 -4.90 -15.02 -12.14
C GLN A 112 -4.30 -13.83 -11.41
N ALA A 113 -2.99 -13.60 -11.58
CA ALA A 113 -2.30 -12.41 -11.17
C ALA A 113 -1.71 -11.73 -12.41
N VAL A 114 -1.87 -10.42 -12.49
CA VAL A 114 -1.41 -9.61 -13.62
C VAL A 114 -0.18 -8.84 -13.18
N GLU A 115 0.96 -9.17 -13.80
CA GLU A 115 2.22 -8.48 -13.54
C GLU A 115 2.35 -7.20 -14.36
N ARG A 116 2.97 -6.18 -13.76
CA ARG A 116 3.35 -4.94 -14.44
C ARG A 116 4.75 -4.52 -14.05
N ASP A 117 5.46 -3.98 -15.02
CA ASP A 117 6.68 -3.22 -14.81
C ASP A 117 6.32 -1.76 -14.47
N TRP A 118 7.27 -1.01 -13.95
CA TRP A 118 7.11 0.42 -13.71
C TRP A 118 6.58 1.13 -14.95
N TRP A 119 5.62 2.01 -14.76
CA TRP A 119 4.91 2.81 -15.76
C TRP A 119 3.97 2.01 -16.67
N GLN A 120 3.83 0.72 -16.48
CA GLN A 120 2.82 -0.08 -17.18
C GLN A 120 1.49 -0.06 -16.45
N SER A 121 0.40 -0.02 -17.21
CA SER A 121 -0.97 0.04 -16.69
C SER A 121 -1.77 -1.24 -16.99
N VAL A 122 -2.80 -1.43 -16.17
CA VAL A 122 -3.94 -2.31 -16.46
C VAL A 122 -5.14 -1.40 -16.62
N ASP A 123 -5.74 -1.42 -17.80
CA ASP A 123 -6.90 -0.59 -18.12
C ASP A 123 -8.10 -1.49 -18.37
N THR A 124 -9.20 -1.21 -17.69
CA THR A 124 -10.49 -1.90 -17.78
C THR A 124 -11.61 -0.87 -17.85
N PRO A 125 -12.82 -1.23 -18.18
CA PRO A 125 -13.96 -0.31 -18.10
C PRO A 125 -14.27 0.19 -16.69
N ALA A 126 -13.84 -0.54 -15.64
CA ALA A 126 -14.13 -0.22 -14.25
C ALA A 126 -13.02 0.58 -13.55
N PHE A 127 -11.77 0.40 -13.96
CA PHE A 127 -10.62 1.08 -13.36
C PHE A 127 -9.40 1.08 -14.30
N SER A 128 -8.50 2.01 -14.05
CA SER A 128 -7.12 1.99 -14.54
C SER A 128 -6.17 1.92 -13.36
N ALA A 129 -5.15 1.06 -13.41
CA ALA A 129 -4.12 0.95 -12.36
C ALA A 129 -2.73 0.92 -12.99
N THR A 130 -1.87 1.86 -12.60
CA THR A 130 -0.50 1.99 -13.11
C THR A 130 0.50 1.61 -12.03
N CYS A 131 1.41 0.70 -12.36
CA CYS A 131 2.57 0.34 -11.54
C CYS A 131 3.56 1.52 -11.53
N ALA A 132 3.81 2.10 -10.36
CA ALA A 132 4.67 3.27 -10.21
C ALA A 132 6.03 2.88 -9.63
N PRO A 133 7.13 3.55 -10.02
CA PRO A 133 8.44 3.34 -9.41
C PRO A 133 8.43 3.54 -7.90
N ALA A 134 9.27 2.75 -7.22
CA ALA A 134 9.56 2.88 -5.81
C ALA A 134 11.04 2.57 -5.55
N GLN A 135 11.58 3.05 -4.44
CA GLN A 135 12.97 2.77 -4.04
C GLN A 135 12.97 1.84 -2.83
N HIS A 136 12.97 0.54 -3.10
CA HIS A 136 12.91 -0.49 -2.08
C HIS A 136 13.67 -1.75 -2.53
N PHE A 137 13.25 -2.93 -2.09
CA PHE A 137 13.74 -4.22 -2.54
C PHE A 137 12.70 -5.31 -2.25
N SER A 138 12.90 -6.48 -2.83
CA SER A 138 12.12 -7.68 -2.52
C SER A 138 13.01 -8.74 -1.88
N ALA A 139 12.48 -9.53 -0.96
CA ALA A 139 13.11 -10.73 -0.41
C ALA A 139 12.11 -11.54 0.42
N ARG A 140 12.18 -12.88 0.36
CA ARG A 140 11.45 -13.81 1.24
C ARG A 140 12.32 -14.90 1.84
N GLY A 141 13.54 -15.07 1.35
CA GLY A 141 14.45 -16.11 1.77
C GLY A 141 15.91 -15.69 1.67
N PHE A 142 16.80 -16.68 1.78
CA PHE A 142 18.22 -16.46 1.60
C PHE A 142 18.54 -16.49 0.10
N GLY A 143 19.00 -15.36 -0.44
CA GLY A 143 19.53 -15.28 -1.81
C GLY A 143 18.52 -14.91 -2.90
N ASP A 144 17.28 -14.54 -2.54
CA ASP A 144 16.23 -14.08 -3.47
C ASP A 144 16.01 -12.55 -3.46
N ARG A 145 16.97 -11.81 -2.90
CA ARG A 145 16.91 -10.34 -2.84
C ARG A 145 16.90 -9.74 -4.23
N GLY A 146 15.83 -9.03 -4.56
CA GLY A 146 15.65 -8.36 -5.85
C GLY A 146 15.22 -9.28 -7.00
N ASP A 147 14.86 -10.54 -6.75
CA ASP A 147 14.39 -11.45 -7.79
C ASP A 147 12.99 -11.09 -8.32
N THR A 148 12.20 -10.35 -7.54
CA THR A 148 10.94 -9.76 -7.97
C THR A 148 11.01 -8.25 -7.88
N LEU A 149 10.23 -7.55 -8.70
CA LEU A 149 10.12 -6.10 -8.64
C LEU A 149 9.31 -5.66 -7.41
N TRP A 150 9.38 -4.37 -7.08
CA TRP A 150 8.59 -3.66 -6.08
C TRP A 150 8.02 -2.37 -6.69
N CYS A 151 6.92 -1.87 -6.17
CA CYS A 151 6.24 -0.72 -6.77
C CYS A 151 5.27 -0.03 -5.81
N GLY A 152 4.90 1.20 -6.17
CA GLY A 152 3.65 1.81 -5.79
C GLY A 152 2.56 1.57 -6.84
N TRP A 153 1.33 1.96 -6.55
CA TRP A 153 0.20 1.88 -7.47
C TRP A 153 -0.56 3.20 -7.54
N ALA A 154 -0.79 3.69 -8.74
CA ALA A 154 -1.78 4.74 -8.98
C ALA A 154 -3.04 4.08 -9.55
N ILE A 155 -4.16 4.14 -8.83
CA ILE A 155 -5.43 3.60 -9.28
C ILE A 155 -6.46 4.70 -9.50
N ALA A 156 -7.18 4.62 -10.61
CA ALA A 156 -8.28 5.52 -10.95
C ALA A 156 -9.56 4.73 -11.18
N ALA A 157 -10.63 5.11 -10.50
CA ALA A 157 -11.96 4.53 -10.63
C ALA A 157 -13.01 5.54 -10.18
N ASP A 158 -14.17 5.60 -10.86
CA ASP A 158 -15.31 6.45 -10.52
C ASP A 158 -14.91 7.92 -10.25
N ASP A 159 -14.13 8.53 -11.15
CA ASP A 159 -13.60 9.90 -11.05
C ASP A 159 -12.69 10.16 -9.83
N THR A 160 -12.15 9.10 -9.24
CA THR A 160 -11.25 9.18 -8.09
C THR A 160 -9.90 8.58 -8.44
N ARG A 161 -8.82 9.29 -8.11
CA ARG A 161 -7.45 8.83 -8.28
C ARG A 161 -6.76 8.71 -6.93
N VAL A 162 -6.21 7.54 -6.65
CA VAL A 162 -5.52 7.24 -5.41
C VAL A 162 -4.10 6.79 -5.71
N PHE A 163 -3.13 7.31 -4.97
CA PHE A 163 -1.76 6.81 -5.01
C PHE A 163 -1.45 6.02 -3.73
N PHE A 164 -1.01 4.79 -3.89
CA PHE A 164 -0.48 3.93 -2.85
C PHE A 164 1.01 3.72 -3.10
N ALA A 165 1.87 4.22 -2.22
CA ALA A 165 3.32 4.19 -2.44
C ALA A 165 3.93 2.80 -2.25
N GLY A 166 3.28 1.89 -1.50
CA GLY A 166 3.97 0.69 -0.98
C GLY A 166 5.09 1.10 -0.03
N ASP A 167 6.15 0.30 0.03
CA ASP A 167 7.37 0.65 0.75
C ASP A 167 8.39 1.30 -0.17
N THR A 168 8.98 2.39 0.29
CA THR A 168 9.94 3.17 -0.49
C THR A 168 10.78 4.09 0.37
N GLY A 169 12.02 4.34 -0.05
CA GLY A 169 12.79 5.53 0.34
C GLY A 169 12.41 6.75 -0.48
N LEU A 170 12.96 7.90 -0.12
CA LEU A 170 12.76 9.14 -0.90
C LEU A 170 13.58 9.07 -2.21
N HIS A 171 12.89 9.22 -3.34
CA HIS A 171 13.50 9.16 -4.67
C HIS A 171 12.91 10.25 -5.61
N PRO A 172 13.64 10.62 -6.68
CA PRO A 172 13.23 11.75 -7.54
C PRO A 172 11.95 11.52 -8.34
N ASP A 173 11.55 10.26 -8.55
CA ASP A 173 10.39 9.94 -9.37
C ASP A 173 9.05 10.36 -8.76
N PHE A 174 8.97 10.73 -7.47
CA PHE A 174 7.72 11.24 -6.87
C PHE A 174 7.14 12.42 -7.64
N GLY A 175 8.01 13.36 -8.09
CA GLY A 175 7.59 14.47 -8.95
C GLY A 175 7.06 14.00 -10.30
N THR A 176 7.71 13.01 -10.91
CA THR A 176 7.27 12.41 -12.19
C THR A 176 5.96 11.66 -12.04
N ILE A 177 5.80 10.92 -10.93
CA ILE A 177 4.54 10.21 -10.59
C ILE A 177 3.40 11.23 -10.46
N GLY A 178 3.59 12.30 -9.68
CA GLY A 178 2.61 13.37 -9.53
C GLY A 178 2.22 13.99 -10.88
N ALA A 179 3.20 14.35 -11.69
CA ALA A 179 2.99 15.00 -12.99
C ALA A 179 2.30 14.09 -14.03
N ARG A 180 2.62 12.78 -14.04
CA ARG A 180 2.10 11.84 -15.06
C ARG A 180 0.80 11.16 -14.67
N LEU A 181 0.62 10.86 -13.39
CA LEU A 181 -0.48 10.03 -12.90
C LEU A 181 -1.48 10.81 -12.03
N GLY A 182 -1.10 11.98 -11.53
CA GLY A 182 -1.97 12.88 -10.78
C GLY A 182 -2.89 13.73 -11.69
N PRO A 183 -3.61 14.70 -11.13
CA PRO A 183 -3.68 14.98 -9.70
C PRO A 183 -4.38 13.82 -8.95
N PHE A 184 -3.99 13.60 -7.70
CA PHE A 184 -4.58 12.58 -6.85
C PHE A 184 -5.65 13.18 -5.93
N ASP A 185 -6.66 12.36 -5.59
CA ASP A 185 -7.68 12.65 -4.58
C ASP A 185 -7.29 12.10 -3.19
N LEU A 186 -6.34 11.17 -3.14
CA LEU A 186 -5.77 10.60 -1.93
C LEU A 186 -4.35 10.11 -2.21
N VAL A 187 -3.44 10.41 -1.29
CA VAL A 187 -2.07 9.89 -1.29
C VAL A 187 -1.87 9.04 -0.04
N MET A 188 -1.31 7.83 -0.19
CA MET A 188 -1.04 6.90 0.91
C MET A 188 0.47 6.64 0.96
N LEU A 189 1.14 7.08 2.05
CA LEU A 189 2.60 7.03 2.21
C LEU A 189 3.00 6.25 3.45
N PRO A 190 4.07 5.43 3.38
CA PRO A 190 4.68 4.81 4.56
C PRO A 190 5.41 5.88 5.38
N ILE A 191 5.34 5.78 6.71
CA ILE A 191 6.00 6.67 7.65
C ILE A 191 6.77 5.93 8.75
N GLY A 192 6.87 4.61 8.71
CA GLY A 192 7.52 3.77 9.70
C GLY A 192 8.62 2.89 9.11
N ALA A 193 9.30 2.15 9.96
CA ALA A 193 10.43 1.30 9.64
C ALA A 193 11.67 2.07 9.16
N TYR A 194 12.01 3.20 9.82
CA TYR A 194 13.07 4.09 9.36
C TYR A 194 14.35 4.08 10.22
N GLU A 195 14.36 3.46 11.38
CA GLU A 195 15.56 3.39 12.22
C GLU A 195 16.28 2.01 12.16
N PRO A 196 17.63 2.00 12.18
CA PRO A 196 18.53 3.13 12.20
C PRO A 196 18.60 3.83 10.85
N ARG A 197 18.47 5.16 10.86
CA ARG A 197 18.31 5.98 9.65
C ARG A 197 19.44 5.82 8.63
N TRP A 198 20.69 5.65 9.09
CA TRP A 198 21.86 5.46 8.21
C TRP A 198 21.74 4.22 7.31
N PHE A 199 20.98 3.23 7.73
CA PHE A 199 20.75 1.99 6.98
C PHE A 199 19.40 2.02 6.24
N MET A 200 18.34 2.53 6.87
CA MET A 200 16.97 2.44 6.35
C MET A 200 16.61 3.54 5.34
N ARG A 201 17.29 4.70 5.35
CA ARG A 201 16.92 5.86 4.52
C ARG A 201 16.82 5.60 3.01
N THR A 202 17.50 4.59 2.51
CA THR A 202 17.46 4.24 1.08
C THR A 202 16.24 3.40 0.70
N VAL A 203 15.54 2.85 1.68
CA VAL A 203 14.45 1.88 1.45
C VAL A 203 13.16 2.22 2.17
N HIS A 204 13.19 3.13 3.16
CA HIS A 204 12.02 3.62 3.90
C HIS A 204 12.06 5.12 4.09
N LEU A 205 10.90 5.78 3.93
CA LEU A 205 10.69 7.17 4.32
C LEU A 205 10.64 7.26 5.85
N ASP A 206 11.29 8.30 6.40
CA ASP A 206 10.90 8.82 7.70
C ASP A 206 9.78 9.86 7.54
N PRO A 207 9.19 10.38 8.63
CA PRO A 207 8.13 11.38 8.53
C PRO A 207 8.50 12.62 7.71
N GLU A 208 9.73 13.12 7.79
CA GLU A 208 10.22 14.27 7.03
C GLU A 208 10.33 13.96 5.53
N ASP A 209 10.88 12.80 5.20
CA ASP A 209 10.95 12.35 3.81
C ASP A 209 9.55 12.12 3.24
N ALA A 210 8.59 11.65 4.06
CA ALA A 210 7.20 11.48 3.62
C ALA A 210 6.52 12.82 3.29
N ILE A 211 6.80 13.89 4.05
CA ILE A 211 6.34 15.24 3.71
C ILE A 211 6.95 15.73 2.39
N ALA A 212 8.24 15.48 2.17
CA ALA A 212 8.90 15.84 0.92
C ALA A 212 8.32 15.08 -0.28
N ALA A 213 8.09 13.76 -0.14
CA ALA A 213 7.45 12.92 -1.14
C ALA A 213 6.02 13.39 -1.44
N TYR A 214 5.23 13.69 -0.39
CA TYR A 214 3.89 14.25 -0.53
C TYR A 214 3.89 15.57 -1.31
N GLY A 215 4.78 16.50 -0.97
CA GLY A 215 4.89 17.78 -1.69
C GLY A 215 5.17 17.59 -3.18
N ALA A 216 6.05 16.65 -3.54
CA ALA A 216 6.36 16.32 -4.93
C ALA A 216 5.16 15.68 -5.67
N LEU A 217 4.41 14.80 -5.02
CA LEU A 217 3.20 14.17 -5.57
C LEU A 217 2.06 15.17 -5.77
N ALA A 218 1.86 16.06 -4.81
CA ALA A 218 0.77 17.03 -4.79
C ALA A 218 1.00 18.23 -5.74
N ALA A 219 2.22 18.48 -6.17
CA ALA A 219 2.60 19.64 -6.96
C ALA A 219 1.85 19.77 -8.32
N ALA A 220 1.33 18.68 -8.86
CA ALA A 220 0.57 18.68 -10.11
C ALA A 220 -0.89 19.09 -9.95
N GLY A 221 -1.42 19.13 -8.72
CA GLY A 221 -2.81 19.46 -8.42
C GLY A 221 -3.01 20.91 -8.03
N ALA A 222 -4.19 21.47 -8.30
CA ALA A 222 -4.61 22.78 -7.81
C ALA A 222 -5.02 22.76 -6.32
N VAL A 223 -5.35 21.57 -5.80
CA VAL A 223 -5.76 21.35 -4.42
C VAL A 223 -4.88 20.25 -3.84
N ALA A 224 -4.37 20.47 -2.64
CA ALA A 224 -3.60 19.46 -1.91
C ALA A 224 -4.50 18.27 -1.53
N PRO A 225 -4.18 17.03 -1.93
CA PRO A 225 -4.99 15.86 -1.59
C PRO A 225 -4.86 15.49 -0.12
N PRO A 226 -5.85 14.85 0.50
CA PRO A 226 -5.66 14.16 1.77
C PRO A 226 -4.48 13.18 1.70
N CYS A 227 -3.78 12.99 2.84
CA CYS A 227 -2.72 12.01 2.97
C CYS A 227 -3.04 11.00 4.08
N LEU A 228 -2.96 9.70 3.76
CA LEU A 228 -3.06 8.63 4.75
C LEU A 228 -1.66 8.08 5.04
N ALA A 229 -1.23 8.25 6.29
CA ALA A 229 0.04 7.71 6.77
C ALA A 229 -0.09 6.20 7.08
N LEU A 230 0.77 5.39 6.49
CA LEU A 230 0.77 3.91 6.56
C LEU A 230 2.07 3.36 7.17
N HIS A 231 2.13 2.03 7.30
CA HIS A 231 3.33 1.27 7.64
C HIS A 231 3.88 1.59 9.05
N TRP A 232 3.01 1.88 10.01
CA TRP A 232 3.35 2.14 11.40
C TRP A 232 2.40 1.43 12.36
N GLY A 233 2.78 1.31 13.63
CA GLY A 233 1.90 0.86 14.72
C GLY A 233 1.49 -0.61 14.70
N THR A 234 1.63 -1.32 13.58
CA THR A 234 1.13 -2.70 13.43
C THR A 234 2.18 -3.74 13.80
N PHE A 235 3.39 -3.62 13.28
CA PHE A 235 4.52 -4.49 13.58
C PHE A 235 5.72 -3.66 14.01
N ARG A 236 6.51 -4.16 14.97
CA ARG A 236 7.81 -3.58 15.26
C ARG A 236 8.83 -4.23 14.32
N LEU A 237 9.23 -3.49 13.28
CA LEU A 237 10.17 -3.95 12.25
C LEU A 237 11.57 -3.38 12.45
N THR A 238 11.68 -2.24 13.12
CA THR A 238 12.87 -1.43 13.29
C THR A 238 12.95 -0.83 14.71
N ASP A 239 13.89 0.08 14.96
CA ASP A 239 14.27 0.50 16.31
C ASP A 239 13.47 1.71 16.83
N GLU A 240 12.75 2.44 15.97
CA GLU A 240 11.94 3.58 16.43
C GLU A 240 10.81 3.17 17.39
N PRO A 241 10.44 4.03 18.35
CA PRO A 241 9.25 3.82 19.18
C PRO A 241 7.99 3.74 18.35
N VAL A 242 7.10 2.81 18.67
CA VAL A 242 5.90 2.50 17.86
C VAL A 242 4.97 3.71 17.69
N GLU A 243 4.91 4.58 18.68
CA GLU A 243 4.06 5.77 18.72
C GLU A 243 4.71 7.01 18.08
N GLU A 244 6.03 6.98 17.81
CA GLU A 244 6.77 8.11 17.27
C GLU A 244 6.36 8.50 15.85
N PRO A 245 6.23 7.57 14.88
CA PRO A 245 5.99 7.92 13.47
C PRO A 245 4.78 8.83 13.26
N PRO A 246 3.57 8.55 13.80
CA PRO A 246 2.42 9.41 13.56
C PRO A 246 2.52 10.75 14.27
N ALA A 247 3.15 10.80 15.46
CA ALA A 247 3.33 12.05 16.19
C ALA A 247 4.30 13.00 15.47
N ARG A 248 5.41 12.44 14.95
CA ARG A 248 6.43 13.15 14.19
C ARG A 248 5.87 13.59 12.82
N PHE A 249 5.15 12.72 12.12
CA PHE A 249 4.48 13.08 10.87
C PHE A 249 3.47 14.23 11.04
N ALA A 250 2.63 14.19 12.09
CA ALA A 250 1.68 15.26 12.36
C ALA A 250 2.39 16.59 12.74
N HIS A 251 3.56 16.52 13.38
CA HIS A 251 4.39 17.71 13.64
C HIS A 251 4.89 18.32 12.33
N GLU A 252 5.53 17.52 11.49
CA GLU A 252 6.10 17.95 10.21
C GLU A 252 5.03 18.43 9.23
N TRP A 253 3.86 17.80 9.22
CA TRP A 253 2.70 18.20 8.42
C TRP A 253 2.28 19.64 8.74
N ARG A 254 2.15 19.95 10.03
CA ARG A 254 1.82 21.30 10.50
C ARG A 254 2.94 22.29 10.22
N ALA A 255 4.20 21.91 10.45
CA ALA A 255 5.37 22.75 10.18
C ALA A 255 5.48 23.14 8.69
N ALA A 256 5.06 22.23 7.79
CA ALA A 256 4.98 22.48 6.34
C ALA A 256 3.77 23.35 5.94
N GLY A 257 2.91 23.74 6.89
CA GLY A 257 1.71 24.55 6.58
C GLY A 257 0.66 23.81 5.74
N LEU A 258 0.65 22.49 5.78
CA LEU A 258 -0.29 21.67 5.03
C LEU A 258 -1.68 21.69 5.69
N PRO A 259 -2.79 21.56 4.93
CA PRO A 259 -4.13 21.64 5.48
C PRO A 259 -4.40 20.52 6.48
N GLU A 260 -5.16 20.83 7.54
CA GLU A 260 -5.67 19.79 8.44
C GLU A 260 -6.59 18.85 7.64
N SER A 261 -6.36 17.53 7.74
CA SER A 261 -7.09 16.47 7.02
C SER A 261 -8.15 15.81 7.89
#